data_51b463c39cb695cc31e4ee3131003087
#
_entry.id   51b463c39cb695cc31e4ee3131003087
#
_cell.length_a   1.000
_cell.length_b   1.000
_cell.length_c   1.000
_cell.angle_alpha   90.00
_cell.angle_beta   90.00
_cell.angle_gamma   90.00
#
_symmetry.space_group_name_H-M   'P 1'
#
loop_
_entity.id
_entity.type
_entity.pdbx_description
1 polymer ?
#
loop_
_entity_poly.entity_id
_entity_poly.type
_entity_poly.pdbx_seq_one_letter_code
_entity_poly.pdbx_strand_id
1 'polypeptide(L)'
;MGKDYQPWLTIQDVPSRGVSHRIYSHKTQRVHHLLSNLELYVFLILDWSSSVQDIREQFPLNIDDTKEICLEHGLRHPSIQGSEQVMTSDFLIDTNDKKKPQFEPYRVCRRPSFLRECPDEKSKIYP
;
A
#
# COMPACT_ATOMS: atom_id res chain seq x y z
N MET A 1 0.71 -13.27 12.87
CA MET A 1 -0.26 -12.69 11.95
C MET A 1 0.31 -12.41 10.57
N GLY A 2 1.30 -11.61 10.33
CA GLY A 2 1.81 -11.32 8.98
C GLY A 2 2.76 -12.34 8.35
N LYS A 3 3.19 -13.35 9.08
CA LYS A 3 4.23 -14.29 8.66
C LYS A 3 3.88 -15.07 7.38
N ASP A 4 2.61 -15.42 7.18
CA ASP A 4 2.11 -16.18 6.04
C ASP A 4 1.47 -15.29 4.96
N TYR A 5 1.53 -13.96 5.14
CA TYR A 5 1.01 -13.02 4.16
C TYR A 5 1.85 -13.03 2.89
N GLN A 6 1.18 -13.09 1.74
CA GLN A 6 1.79 -12.94 0.43
C GLN A 6 1.24 -11.67 -0.25
N PRO A 7 2.11 -10.77 -0.72
CA PRO A 7 1.68 -9.57 -1.43
C PRO A 7 1.00 -9.93 -2.76
N TRP A 8 0.03 -9.13 -3.16
CA TRP A 8 -0.68 -9.31 -4.43
C TRP A 8 0.25 -9.15 -5.64
N LEU A 9 1.19 -8.21 -5.55
CA LEU A 9 2.21 -7.98 -6.56
C LEU A 9 3.60 -8.23 -5.96
N THR A 10 4.41 -8.98 -6.68
CA THR A 10 5.82 -9.21 -6.33
C THR A 10 6.74 -8.47 -7.30
N ILE A 11 8.03 -8.42 -6.98
CA ILE A 11 9.05 -7.84 -7.87
C ILE A 11 9.04 -8.52 -9.25
N GLN A 12 8.65 -9.78 -9.33
CA GLN A 12 8.63 -10.54 -10.59
C GLN A 12 7.44 -10.18 -11.48
N ASP A 13 6.35 -9.69 -10.89
CA ASP A 13 5.10 -9.41 -11.59
C ASP A 13 5.08 -8.04 -12.26
N VAL A 14 5.92 -7.12 -11.78
CA VAL A 14 5.96 -5.74 -12.26
C VAL A 14 7.25 -5.51 -13.02
N PRO A 15 7.20 -5.29 -14.34
CA PRO A 15 8.36 -4.85 -15.11
C PRO A 15 8.67 -3.40 -14.73
N SER A 16 9.31 -3.18 -13.59
CA SER A 16 9.63 -1.84 -13.14
C SER A 16 10.91 -1.35 -13.81
N ARG A 17 10.87 -0.13 -14.31
CA ARG A 17 12.08 0.61 -14.73
C ARG A 17 12.87 1.17 -13.53
N GLY A 18 12.42 0.89 -12.31
CA GLY A 18 12.99 1.36 -11.06
C GLY A 18 13.73 0.26 -10.29
N VAL A 19 14.41 0.67 -9.24
CA VAL A 19 15.10 -0.25 -8.32
C VAL A 19 14.06 -0.86 -7.39
N SER A 20 13.97 -2.18 -7.39
CA SER A 20 13.13 -2.94 -6.46
C SER A 20 14.01 -3.59 -5.37
N HIS A 21 13.43 -3.81 -4.20
CA HIS A 21 14.15 -4.32 -3.04
C HIS A 21 13.45 -5.53 -2.43
N ARG A 22 14.26 -6.46 -1.92
CA ARG A 22 13.81 -7.58 -1.07
C ARG A 22 14.47 -7.44 0.28
N ILE A 23 13.69 -7.24 1.32
CA ILE A 23 14.19 -7.00 2.67
C ILE A 23 13.50 -7.93 3.65
N TYR A 24 14.30 -8.62 4.46
CA TYR A 24 13.79 -9.40 5.57
C TYR A 24 13.52 -8.50 6.77
N SER A 25 12.33 -8.61 7.35
CA SER A 25 11.97 -7.95 8.60
C SER A 25 11.93 -8.97 9.74
N HIS A 26 12.60 -8.64 10.83
CA HIS A 26 12.52 -9.42 12.07
C HIS A 26 11.18 -9.25 12.78
N LYS A 27 10.51 -8.14 12.56
CA LYS A 27 9.18 -7.85 13.13
C LYS A 27 8.10 -8.75 12.56
N THR A 28 8.03 -8.84 11.24
CA THR A 28 7.03 -9.63 10.52
C THR A 28 7.50 -11.06 10.23
N GLN A 29 8.80 -11.34 10.39
CA GLN A 29 9.46 -12.62 10.13
C GLN A 29 9.28 -13.14 8.70
N ARG A 30 9.28 -12.22 7.73
CA ARG A 30 9.19 -12.53 6.30
C ARG A 30 9.99 -11.56 5.44
N VAL A 31 10.17 -11.92 4.18
CA VAL A 31 10.80 -11.05 3.17
C VAL A 31 9.73 -10.19 2.53
N HIS A 32 9.96 -8.89 2.54
CA HIS A 32 9.09 -7.89 1.91
C HIS A 32 9.58 -7.55 0.50
N HIS A 33 8.64 -7.38 -0.42
CA HIS A 33 8.87 -6.98 -1.80
C HIS A 33 8.49 -5.52 -1.99
N LEU A 34 9.49 -4.66 -2.14
CA LEU A 34 9.30 -3.22 -2.29
C LEU A 34 9.62 -2.82 -3.73
N LEU A 35 8.73 -2.13 -4.38
CA LEU A 35 8.79 -1.85 -5.81
C LEU A 35 9.47 -0.51 -6.14
N SER A 36 9.86 0.26 -5.12
CA SER A 36 10.53 1.54 -5.29
C SER A 36 11.40 1.92 -4.08
N ASN A 37 12.31 2.89 -4.29
CA ASN A 37 13.11 3.46 -3.19
C ASN A 37 12.23 4.19 -2.16
N LEU A 38 11.13 4.81 -2.58
CA LEU A 38 10.22 5.49 -1.66
C LEU A 38 9.53 4.50 -0.73
N GLU A 39 9.06 3.38 -1.28
CA GLU A 39 8.51 2.28 -0.48
C GLU A 39 9.55 1.75 0.51
N LEU A 40 10.81 1.59 0.08
CA LEU A 40 11.90 1.19 0.97
C LEU A 40 12.05 2.14 2.17
N TYR A 41 12.08 3.45 1.92
CA TYR A 41 12.25 4.42 3.00
C TYR A 41 11.08 4.41 3.98
N VAL A 42 9.85 4.36 3.47
CA VAL A 42 8.65 4.25 4.31
C VAL A 42 8.67 2.94 5.10
N PHE A 43 9.00 1.83 4.45
CA PHE A 43 9.11 0.53 5.09
C PHE A 43 10.10 0.54 6.27
N LEU A 44 11.29 1.12 6.07
CA LEU A 44 12.30 1.19 7.14
C LEU A 44 11.81 2.00 8.35
N ILE A 45 11.08 3.09 8.12
CA ILE A 45 10.46 3.88 9.19
C ILE A 45 9.41 3.06 9.94
N LEU A 46 8.56 2.36 9.21
CA LEU A 46 7.50 1.52 9.80
C LEU A 46 8.07 0.33 10.56
N ASP A 47 9.09 -0.32 10.02
CA ASP A 47 9.75 -1.46 10.65
C ASP A 47 10.48 -1.06 11.94
N TRP A 48 11.04 0.14 11.96
CA TRP A 48 11.68 0.70 13.16
C TRP A 48 10.67 1.15 14.23
N SER A 49 9.46 1.54 13.85
CA SER A 49 8.45 2.05 14.77
C SER A 49 7.96 0.97 15.74
N SER A 50 8.00 1.26 17.04
CA SER A 50 7.49 0.35 18.08
C SER A 50 5.98 0.24 18.11
N SER A 51 5.25 1.19 17.56
CA SER A 51 3.79 1.18 17.47
C SER A 51 3.25 0.27 16.37
N VAL A 52 4.06 0.00 15.34
CA VAL A 52 3.70 -0.87 14.24
C VAL A 52 4.00 -2.33 14.61
N GLN A 53 3.00 -3.19 14.47
CA GLN A 53 3.13 -4.63 14.77
C GLN A 53 3.28 -5.47 13.52
N ASP A 54 2.57 -5.15 12.45
CA ASP A 54 2.62 -5.87 11.20
C ASP A 54 2.59 -4.89 10.01
N ILE A 55 3.24 -5.27 8.92
CA ILE A 55 3.33 -4.49 7.69
C ILE A 55 2.99 -5.43 6.54
N ARG A 56 2.04 -5.06 5.71
CA ARG A 56 1.63 -5.81 4.52
C ARG A 56 1.75 -4.91 3.31
N GLU A 57 2.73 -5.19 2.47
CA GLU A 57 2.94 -4.47 1.22
C GLU A 57 2.00 -4.98 0.13
N GLN A 58 1.68 -4.12 -0.83
CA GLN A 58 0.84 -4.42 -1.99
C GLN A 58 -0.45 -5.16 -1.61
N PHE A 59 -1.16 -4.60 -0.64
CA PHE A 59 -2.38 -5.20 -0.11
C PHE A 59 -3.54 -5.02 -1.08
N PRO A 60 -4.18 -6.12 -1.55
CA PRO A 60 -5.29 -6.03 -2.50
C PRO A 60 -6.53 -5.45 -1.82
N LEU A 61 -7.14 -4.46 -2.48
CA LEU A 61 -8.40 -3.88 -2.06
C LEU A 61 -9.57 -4.64 -2.68
N ASN A 62 -10.70 -4.68 -1.96
CA ASN A 62 -11.91 -5.30 -2.48
C ASN A 62 -12.37 -4.57 -3.75
N ILE A 63 -12.57 -5.32 -4.82
CA ILE A 63 -12.93 -4.77 -6.13
C ILE A 63 -14.32 -4.11 -6.12
N ASP A 64 -15.27 -4.68 -5.38
CA ASP A 64 -16.63 -4.16 -5.32
C ASP A 64 -16.67 -2.82 -4.57
N ASP A 65 -15.95 -2.72 -3.45
CA ASP A 65 -15.83 -1.49 -2.68
C ASP A 65 -15.13 -0.38 -3.49
N THR A 66 -14.05 -0.73 -4.20
CA THR A 66 -13.33 0.25 -5.03
C THR A 66 -14.14 0.74 -6.22
N LYS A 67 -14.98 -0.11 -6.79
CA LYS A 67 -15.94 0.28 -7.84
C LYS A 67 -17.00 1.23 -7.32
N GLU A 68 -17.59 0.92 -6.17
CA GLU A 68 -18.62 1.75 -5.53
C GLU A 68 -18.07 3.15 -5.24
N ILE A 69 -16.88 3.23 -4.66
CA ILE A 69 -16.20 4.50 -4.40
C ILE A 69 -15.92 5.27 -5.70
N CYS A 70 -15.43 4.60 -6.74
CA CYS A 70 -15.20 5.23 -8.02
C CYS A 70 -16.50 5.78 -8.63
N LEU A 71 -17.59 5.04 -8.52
CA LEU A 71 -18.90 5.45 -9.02
C LEU A 71 -19.43 6.68 -8.26
N GLU A 72 -19.34 6.68 -6.93
CA GLU A 72 -19.77 7.80 -6.10
C GLU A 72 -19.02 9.09 -6.41
N HIS A 73 -17.73 8.99 -6.70
CA HIS A 73 -16.88 10.14 -7.01
C HIS A 73 -16.79 10.47 -8.50
N GLY A 74 -17.53 9.79 -9.36
CA GLY A 74 -17.50 10.01 -10.80
C GLY A 74 -16.16 9.65 -11.45
N LEU A 75 -15.37 8.77 -10.81
CA LEU A 75 -14.08 8.30 -11.29
C LEU A 75 -14.22 7.01 -12.09
N ARG A 76 -13.34 6.84 -13.06
CA ARG A 76 -13.29 5.60 -13.82
C ARG A 76 -12.44 4.56 -13.09
N HIS A 77 -13.03 3.40 -12.80
CA HIS A 77 -12.29 2.27 -12.23
C HIS A 77 -11.23 1.75 -13.24
N PRO A 78 -10.00 1.40 -12.78
CA PRO A 78 -8.97 0.87 -13.65
C PRO A 78 -9.40 -0.42 -14.33
N SER A 79 -9.24 -0.48 -15.65
CA SER A 79 -9.53 -1.68 -16.44
C SER A 79 -8.47 -1.87 -17.53
N ILE A 80 -8.10 -3.13 -17.79
CA ILE A 80 -7.19 -3.52 -18.87
C ILE A 80 -7.93 -4.50 -19.76
N GLN A 81 -8.02 -4.18 -21.05
CA GLN A 81 -8.70 -5.01 -22.05
C GLN A 81 -10.14 -5.42 -21.67
N GLY A 82 -10.88 -4.51 -21.01
CA GLY A 82 -12.25 -4.77 -20.57
C GLY A 82 -12.37 -5.56 -19.26
N SER A 83 -11.26 -6.01 -18.70
CA SER A 83 -11.20 -6.67 -17.38
C SER A 83 -10.87 -5.64 -16.29
N GLU A 84 -11.67 -5.60 -15.24
CA GLU A 84 -11.44 -4.70 -14.11
C GLU A 84 -10.24 -5.19 -13.30
N GLN A 85 -9.39 -4.25 -12.90
CA GLN A 85 -8.17 -4.55 -12.18
C GLN A 85 -8.36 -4.38 -10.67
N VAL A 86 -7.80 -5.29 -9.89
CA VAL A 86 -7.72 -5.15 -8.43
C VAL A 86 -6.73 -4.02 -8.10
N MET A 87 -7.21 -3.02 -7.36
CA MET A 87 -6.36 -1.97 -6.83
C MET A 87 -5.61 -2.47 -5.59
N THR A 88 -4.39 -2.00 -5.40
CA THR A 88 -3.60 -2.33 -4.21
C THR A 88 -3.25 -1.07 -3.43
N SER A 89 -3.16 -1.21 -2.12
CA SER A 89 -2.51 -0.23 -1.25
C SER A 89 -1.02 -0.57 -1.15
N ASP A 90 -0.14 0.44 -1.16
CA ASP A 90 1.29 0.22 -1.05
C ASP A 90 1.63 -0.46 0.28
N PHE A 91 1.02 -0.02 1.36
CA PHE A 91 1.14 -0.64 2.68
C PHE A 91 -0.20 -0.67 3.42
N LEU A 92 -0.44 -1.76 4.10
CA LEU A 92 -1.41 -1.87 5.18
C LEU A 92 -0.64 -2.18 6.45
N ILE A 93 -0.84 -1.38 7.49
CA ILE A 93 -0.14 -1.55 8.77
C ILE A 93 -1.11 -1.88 9.89
N ASP A 94 -0.64 -2.73 10.79
CA ASP A 94 -1.32 -3.03 12.05
C ASP A 94 -0.58 -2.31 13.19
N THR A 95 -1.32 -1.51 13.95
CA THR A 95 -0.74 -0.69 15.02
C THR A 95 -1.30 -1.08 16.39
N ASN A 96 -0.48 -0.90 17.43
CA ASN A 96 -0.85 -1.21 18.80
C ASN A 96 -1.70 -0.11 19.48
N ASP A 97 -2.16 0.87 18.73
CA ASP A 97 -2.86 2.03 19.27
C ASP A 97 -4.32 1.69 19.58
N LYS A 98 -4.61 1.43 20.85
CA LYS A 98 -5.94 1.00 21.36
C LYS A 98 -7.06 2.03 21.14
N LYS A 99 -6.77 3.22 20.60
CA LYS A 99 -7.71 4.33 20.43
C LYS A 99 -8.15 4.59 19.00
N LYS A 100 -7.59 3.88 18.01
CA LYS A 100 -7.90 4.07 16.59
C LYS A 100 -8.16 2.73 15.91
N PRO A 101 -8.83 2.73 14.76
CA PRO A 101 -8.97 1.49 13.97
C PRO A 101 -7.59 0.89 13.70
N GLN A 102 -7.49 -0.41 13.86
CA GLN A 102 -6.24 -1.17 13.87
C GLN A 102 -5.49 -1.19 12.53
N PHE A 103 -6.10 -0.66 11.48
CA PHE A 103 -5.56 -0.71 10.13
C PHE A 103 -5.55 0.68 9.51
N GLU A 104 -4.37 1.17 9.15
CA GLU A 104 -4.21 2.40 8.38
C GLU A 104 -3.53 2.09 7.04
N PRO A 105 -4.19 2.37 5.91
CA PRO A 105 -3.56 2.26 4.60
C PRO A 105 -2.61 3.43 4.36
N TYR A 106 -1.42 3.13 3.89
CA TYR A 106 -0.43 4.12 3.49
C TYR A 106 -0.16 4.03 1.98
N ARG A 107 -0.29 5.14 1.31
CA ARG A 107 0.10 5.31 -0.07
C ARG A 107 1.37 6.13 -0.16
N VAL A 108 2.37 5.60 -0.83
CA VAL A 108 3.62 6.31 -1.08
C VAL A 108 3.47 7.19 -2.32
N CYS A 109 3.29 8.50 -2.10
CA CYS A 109 3.21 9.46 -3.20
C CYS A 109 4.60 9.82 -3.72
N ARG A 110 4.89 9.55 -4.99
CA ARG A 110 6.00 10.22 -5.68
C ARG A 110 5.63 11.68 -5.92
N ARG A 111 6.39 12.62 -5.39
CA ARG A 111 6.33 14.00 -5.87
C ARG A 111 6.90 14.02 -7.29
N PRO A 112 6.13 14.36 -8.32
CA PRO A 112 6.73 14.79 -9.56
C PRO A 112 7.54 16.07 -9.24
N SER A 113 8.69 16.24 -9.88
CA SER A 113 9.64 17.33 -9.64
C SER A 113 9.11 18.75 -9.95
N PHE A 114 7.83 18.93 -10.08
CA PHE A 114 7.14 20.21 -10.24
C PHE A 114 5.89 20.19 -9.35
N LEU A 115 5.99 20.93 -8.24
CA LEU A 115 4.90 21.45 -7.39
C LEU A 115 3.49 20.98 -7.75
N ARG A 116 3.15 19.76 -7.40
CA ARG A 116 1.78 19.39 -7.09
C ARG A 116 1.80 18.80 -5.70
N GLU A 117 1.21 19.53 -4.80
CA GLU A 117 0.84 19.03 -3.49
C GLU A 117 0.15 17.69 -3.72
N CYS A 118 0.63 16.62 -3.05
CA CYS A 118 -0.24 15.48 -2.81
C CYS A 118 -1.51 16.10 -2.23
N PRO A 119 -2.68 15.97 -2.84
CA PRO A 119 -3.87 16.44 -2.19
C PRO A 119 -3.86 15.81 -0.81
N ASP A 120 -3.90 16.66 0.22
CA ASP A 120 -4.20 16.26 1.59
C ASP A 120 -5.63 15.69 1.56
N GLU A 121 -5.79 14.56 0.98
CA GLU A 121 -6.93 13.72 1.25
C GLU A 121 -6.76 13.08 2.61
N LYS A 122 -6.64 13.97 3.59
CA LYS A 122 -7.28 13.76 4.86
C LYS A 122 -8.75 13.61 4.52
N SER A 123 -9.18 12.50 4.23
CA SER A 123 -10.59 12.31 4.35
C SER A 123 -11.15 11.32 3.36
N LYS A 124 -11.82 10.43 3.91
CA LYS A 124 -13.05 9.92 3.32
C LYS A 124 -12.90 8.89 2.21
N ILE A 125 -11.85 8.08 2.25
CA ILE A 125 -11.90 6.79 1.55
C ILE A 125 -12.39 5.67 2.48
N TYR A 126 -12.54 5.99 3.78
CA TYR A 126 -13.14 5.07 4.76
C TYR A 126 -14.21 5.82 5.55
N PRO A 127 -15.47 5.37 5.48
CA PRO A 127 -16.48 5.81 6.43
C PRO A 127 -16.11 5.38 7.85
#